data_f60afa222885fb280925d7ac23b6c8fe
#
_entry.id   f60afa222885fb280925d7ac23b6c8fe
#
_cell.length_a   1.000
_cell.length_b   1.000
_cell.length_c   1.000
_cell.angle_alpha   90.00
_cell.angle_beta   90.00
_cell.angle_gamma   90.00
#
_symmetry.space_group_name_H-M   'P 1'
#
loop_
_entity.id
_entity.type
_entity.pdbx_description
1 polymer ?
#
loop_
_entity_poly.entity_id
_entity_poly.type
_entity_poly.pdbx_seq_one_letter_code
_entity_poly.pdbx_strand_id
1 'polypeptide(L)'
;MDQTRLNPAHVRVTPEGARMMTLSRLSEILDAWESLTWPASRADAAAFRDRFGWTPDPLDGLLFTSDVVPEETSSSFSALMPDDIVGLYFIIANRPDFQPGNNEYKLLLPECQPYLTTIRQRLGKSLVWSKIEPDGIWRFATVDGSMYVLSAGRRSITLFLKSPRLANLYFDFKDREARGELEDWERE
;
A
#
# COMPACT_ATOMS: atom_id res chain seq x y z
N MET A 1 -15.45 3.14 25.73
CA MET A 1 -14.69 3.15 24.47
C MET A 1 -15.20 1.97 23.66
N ASP A 2 -15.96 2.27 22.62
CA ASP A 2 -16.47 1.24 21.71
C ASP A 2 -15.26 0.72 20.93
N GLN A 3 -14.80 -0.49 21.25
CA GLN A 3 -13.77 -1.13 20.43
C GLN A 3 -14.43 -1.41 19.10
N THR A 4 -14.14 -0.58 18.11
CA THR A 4 -14.52 -0.82 16.72
C THR A 4 -14.15 -2.28 16.43
N ARG A 5 -15.15 -3.15 16.33
CA ARG A 5 -14.93 -4.60 16.25
C ARG A 5 -14.21 -4.89 14.95
N LEU A 6 -12.90 -5.18 15.06
CA LEU A 6 -12.12 -5.69 13.93
C LEU A 6 -12.79 -6.96 13.43
N ASN A 7 -12.95 -7.08 12.12
CA ASN A 7 -13.44 -8.31 11.51
C ASN A 7 -12.32 -9.37 11.54
N PRO A 8 -12.46 -10.47 12.29
CA PRO A 8 -11.41 -11.48 12.41
C PRO A 8 -11.13 -12.23 11.11
N ALA A 9 -12.02 -12.17 10.12
CA ALA A 9 -11.75 -12.67 8.77
C ALA A 9 -10.76 -11.78 8.00
N HIS A 10 -10.69 -10.49 8.36
CA HIS A 10 -9.86 -9.50 7.66
C HIS A 10 -8.58 -9.14 8.43
N VAL A 11 -8.65 -9.16 9.77
CA VAL A 11 -7.56 -8.71 10.64
C VAL A 11 -7.34 -9.71 11.76
N ARG A 12 -6.09 -10.15 11.91
CA ARG A 12 -5.61 -10.85 13.11
C ARG A 12 -4.90 -9.87 14.03
N VAL A 13 -4.97 -10.11 15.34
CA VAL A 13 -4.21 -9.37 16.35
C VAL A 13 -3.13 -10.29 16.90
N THR A 14 -1.87 -9.84 16.91
CA THR A 14 -0.76 -10.61 17.50
C THR A 14 -0.79 -10.54 19.03
N PRO A 15 -0.08 -11.44 19.74
CA PRO A 15 0.04 -11.35 21.22
C PRO A 15 0.57 -9.99 21.70
N GLU A 16 1.39 -9.32 20.89
CA GLU A 16 1.97 -8.00 21.17
C GLU A 16 1.04 -6.84 20.80
N GLY A 17 -0.21 -7.12 20.40
CA GLY A 17 -1.21 -6.13 20.08
C GLY A 17 -1.13 -5.54 18.66
N ALA A 18 -0.25 -6.03 17.80
CA ALA A 18 -0.21 -5.57 16.41
C ALA A 18 -1.42 -6.11 15.64
N ARG A 19 -2.08 -5.23 14.91
CA ARG A 19 -3.17 -5.57 13.99
C ARG A 19 -2.58 -5.87 12.63
N MET A 20 -2.90 -7.01 12.06
CA MET A 20 -2.33 -7.52 10.81
C MET A 20 -3.45 -7.94 9.85
N MET A 21 -3.45 -7.42 8.64
CA MET A 21 -4.36 -7.88 7.59
C MET A 21 -4.13 -9.37 7.32
N THR A 22 -5.20 -10.14 7.15
CA THR A 22 -5.07 -11.55 6.75
C THR A 22 -4.58 -11.65 5.30
N LEU A 23 -3.84 -12.71 4.97
CA LEU A 23 -3.34 -12.92 3.60
C LEU A 23 -4.49 -13.14 2.60
N SER A 24 -5.60 -13.71 3.04
CA SER A 24 -6.82 -13.85 2.24
C SER A 24 -7.35 -12.47 1.86
N ARG A 25 -7.49 -11.57 2.85
CA ARG A 25 -7.97 -10.21 2.61
C ARG A 25 -7.05 -9.42 1.70
N LEU A 26 -5.73 -9.52 1.91
CA LEU A 26 -4.76 -8.93 0.99
C LEU A 26 -4.95 -9.44 -0.44
N SER A 27 -5.11 -10.75 -0.61
CA SER A 27 -5.30 -11.35 -1.94
C SER A 27 -6.56 -10.83 -2.63
N GLU A 28 -7.68 -10.68 -1.91
CA GLU A 28 -8.91 -10.07 -2.43
C GLU A 28 -8.71 -8.64 -2.93
N ILE A 29 -7.94 -7.84 -2.17
CA ILE A 29 -7.61 -6.44 -2.54
C ILE A 29 -6.74 -6.42 -3.80
N LEU A 30 -5.74 -7.29 -3.86
CA LEU A 30 -4.86 -7.38 -5.04
C LEU A 30 -5.63 -7.87 -6.27
N ASP A 31 -6.55 -8.85 -6.14
CA ASP A 31 -7.43 -9.28 -7.23
C ASP A 31 -8.27 -8.14 -7.78
N ALA A 32 -8.86 -7.35 -6.88
CA ALA A 32 -9.68 -6.22 -7.27
C ALA A 32 -8.85 -5.12 -7.96
N TRP A 33 -7.64 -4.82 -7.45
CA TRP A 33 -6.73 -3.84 -8.04
C TRP A 33 -6.31 -4.24 -9.46
N GLU A 34 -5.88 -5.49 -9.64
CA GLU A 34 -5.43 -6.03 -10.93
C GLU A 34 -6.58 -6.12 -11.95
N SER A 35 -7.84 -6.17 -11.48
CA SER A 35 -9.02 -6.17 -12.36
C SER A 35 -9.44 -4.77 -12.83
N LEU A 36 -8.84 -3.69 -12.30
CA LEU A 36 -9.16 -2.34 -12.74
C LEU A 36 -8.71 -2.11 -14.19
N THR A 37 -9.58 -1.45 -14.95
CA THR A 37 -9.23 -0.95 -16.27
C THR A 37 -8.57 0.43 -16.15
N TRP A 38 -7.41 0.60 -16.75
CA TRP A 38 -6.69 1.86 -16.72
C TRP A 38 -6.92 2.72 -18.00
N PRO A 39 -7.09 4.05 -17.87
CA PRO A 39 -7.10 4.84 -16.63
C PRO A 39 -8.36 4.60 -15.80
N ALA A 40 -8.22 4.59 -14.47
CA ALA A 40 -9.33 4.44 -13.54
C ALA A 40 -9.83 5.82 -13.06
N SER A 41 -11.15 5.95 -12.92
CA SER A 41 -11.82 7.18 -12.50
C SER A 41 -11.99 7.26 -10.97
N ARG A 42 -12.42 8.42 -10.45
CA ARG A 42 -12.85 8.55 -9.06
C ARG A 42 -14.05 7.65 -8.73
N ALA A 43 -14.93 7.40 -9.69
CA ALA A 43 -16.05 6.48 -9.51
C ALA A 43 -15.57 5.04 -9.33
N ASP A 44 -14.55 4.61 -10.09
CA ASP A 44 -13.94 3.29 -9.93
C ASP A 44 -13.25 3.16 -8.57
N ALA A 45 -12.55 4.21 -8.10
CA ALA A 45 -11.95 4.26 -6.77
C ALA A 45 -13.00 4.17 -5.65
N ALA A 46 -14.11 4.90 -5.78
CA ALA A 46 -15.23 4.83 -4.84
C ALA A 46 -15.85 3.43 -4.80
N ALA A 47 -16.13 2.84 -5.97
CA ALA A 47 -16.65 1.47 -6.07
C ALA A 47 -15.69 0.43 -5.48
N PHE A 48 -14.38 0.60 -5.72
CA PHE A 48 -13.34 -0.24 -5.11
C PHE A 48 -13.38 -0.13 -3.59
N ARG A 49 -13.33 1.07 -3.03
CA ARG A 49 -13.39 1.32 -1.59
C ARG A 49 -14.65 0.71 -0.97
N ASP A 50 -15.81 0.95 -1.57
CA ASP A 50 -17.12 0.51 -1.07
C ASP A 50 -17.23 -1.02 -1.11
N ARG A 51 -16.64 -1.69 -2.11
CA ARG A 51 -16.53 -3.16 -2.17
C ARG A 51 -15.86 -3.75 -0.93
N PHE A 52 -14.88 -3.04 -0.36
CA PHE A 52 -14.16 -3.48 0.83
C PHE A 52 -14.76 -2.97 2.14
N GLY A 53 -15.84 -2.18 2.09
CA GLY A 53 -16.51 -1.62 3.25
C GLY A 53 -15.68 -0.55 3.97
N TRP A 54 -14.74 0.08 3.29
CA TRP A 54 -13.92 1.14 3.84
C TRP A 54 -14.67 2.46 3.87
N THR A 55 -14.57 3.19 4.98
CA THR A 55 -15.30 4.44 5.17
C THR A 55 -14.51 5.62 4.60
N PRO A 56 -15.10 6.40 3.67
CA PRO A 56 -14.45 7.60 3.12
C PRO A 56 -14.30 8.69 4.19
N ASP A 57 -13.27 9.52 4.01
CA ASP A 57 -13.21 10.80 4.69
C ASP A 57 -14.34 11.70 4.19
N PRO A 58 -15.05 12.40 5.09
CA PRO A 58 -16.19 13.25 4.68
C PRO A 58 -15.78 14.49 3.87
N LEU A 59 -14.51 14.91 3.93
CA LEU A 59 -14.00 16.09 3.23
C LEU A 59 -13.25 15.71 1.95
N ASP A 60 -12.60 14.53 1.93
CA ASP A 60 -11.88 14.03 0.77
C ASP A 60 -12.18 12.55 0.53
N GLY A 61 -13.01 12.28 -0.44
CA GLY A 61 -13.43 10.91 -0.79
C GLY A 61 -12.29 10.00 -1.30
N LEU A 62 -11.08 10.54 -1.54
CA LEU A 62 -9.89 9.75 -1.85
C LEU A 62 -9.17 9.24 -0.60
N LEU A 63 -9.42 9.85 0.56
CA LEU A 63 -8.98 9.36 1.86
C LEU A 63 -10.03 8.43 2.45
N PHE A 64 -9.60 7.38 3.16
CA PHE A 64 -10.51 6.42 3.76
C PHE A 64 -9.87 5.63 4.92
N THR A 65 -10.71 5.00 5.73
CA THR A 65 -10.27 4.02 6.74
C THR A 65 -9.92 2.70 6.06
N SER A 66 -9.15 1.84 6.74
CA SER A 66 -8.88 0.47 6.28
C SER A 66 -9.27 -0.56 7.33
N ASP A 67 -9.27 -1.85 6.95
CA ASP A 67 -9.58 -2.93 7.90
C ASP A 67 -8.68 -2.92 9.15
N VAL A 68 -7.41 -2.53 8.99
CA VAL A 68 -6.40 -2.55 10.06
C VAL A 68 -6.46 -1.29 10.93
N VAL A 69 -6.88 -0.16 10.34
CA VAL A 69 -7.00 1.15 11.01
C VAL A 69 -8.41 1.71 10.74
N PRO A 70 -9.46 1.14 11.35
CA PRO A 70 -10.84 1.57 11.10
C PRO A 70 -11.22 2.87 11.81
N GLU A 71 -10.40 3.36 12.75
CA GLU A 71 -10.66 4.53 13.57
C GLU A 71 -10.21 5.84 12.94
N GLU A 72 -9.36 5.81 11.89
CA GLU A 72 -8.84 7.02 11.25
C GLU A 72 -8.63 6.82 9.74
N THR A 73 -8.70 7.91 8.98
CA THR A 73 -8.44 7.92 7.54
C THR A 73 -6.92 7.91 7.28
N SER A 74 -6.36 6.71 7.18
CA SER A 74 -4.91 6.48 7.04
C SER A 74 -4.53 5.83 5.70
N SER A 75 -5.50 5.66 4.83
CA SER A 75 -5.36 5.06 3.50
C SER A 75 -5.87 6.02 2.43
N SER A 76 -5.36 5.93 1.21
CA SER A 76 -5.72 6.88 0.16
C SER A 76 -5.59 6.30 -1.24
N PHE A 77 -6.40 6.84 -2.16
CA PHE A 77 -6.09 6.79 -3.58
C PHE A 77 -5.24 7.99 -3.99
N SER A 78 -4.28 7.75 -4.89
CA SER A 78 -3.49 8.80 -5.53
C SER A 78 -4.08 9.14 -6.88
N ALA A 79 -4.21 10.44 -7.20
CA ALA A 79 -4.65 10.94 -8.49
C ALA A 79 -3.62 11.91 -9.08
N LEU A 80 -3.36 11.83 -10.38
CA LEU A 80 -2.55 12.82 -11.11
C LEU A 80 -3.39 13.99 -11.60
N MET A 81 -4.63 13.73 -11.95
CA MET A 81 -5.64 14.71 -12.35
C MET A 81 -6.93 14.45 -11.56
N PRO A 82 -7.89 15.37 -11.51
CA PRO A 82 -9.10 15.22 -10.69
C PRO A 82 -9.84 13.90 -10.87
N ASP A 83 -9.78 13.29 -12.06
CA ASP A 83 -10.47 12.03 -12.39
C ASP A 83 -9.53 10.97 -13.01
N ASP A 84 -8.27 10.95 -12.57
CA ASP A 84 -7.23 10.03 -13.05
C ASP A 84 -6.56 9.36 -11.86
N ILE A 85 -7.14 8.29 -11.38
CA ILE A 85 -6.62 7.49 -10.27
C ILE A 85 -5.43 6.68 -10.76
N VAL A 86 -4.33 6.76 -10.04
CA VAL A 86 -3.07 6.11 -10.44
C VAL A 86 -2.44 5.26 -9.35
N GLY A 87 -2.95 5.32 -8.12
CA GLY A 87 -2.36 4.55 -7.02
C GLY A 87 -3.35 4.31 -5.88
N LEU A 88 -3.04 3.29 -5.08
CA LEU A 88 -3.73 2.92 -3.85
C LEU A 88 -2.68 2.69 -2.76
N TYR A 89 -2.70 3.54 -1.74
CA TYR A 89 -1.90 3.41 -0.53
C TYR A 89 -2.78 2.94 0.63
N PHE A 90 -2.38 1.88 1.34
CA PHE A 90 -3.11 1.41 2.51
C PHE A 90 -2.21 0.69 3.51
N ILE A 91 -2.64 0.72 4.78
CA ILE A 91 -1.96 0.07 5.88
C ILE A 91 -2.40 -1.40 5.96
N ILE A 92 -1.45 -2.34 5.93
CA ILE A 92 -1.69 -3.78 6.05
C ILE A 92 -1.28 -4.36 7.41
N ALA A 93 -0.51 -3.60 8.19
CA ALA A 93 -0.28 -3.88 9.60
C ALA A 93 -0.10 -2.58 10.37
N ASN A 94 -0.61 -2.54 11.61
CA ASN A 94 -0.49 -1.38 12.48
C ASN A 94 -0.32 -1.81 13.94
N ARG A 95 0.49 -1.04 14.67
CA ARG A 95 0.69 -1.19 16.10
C ARG A 95 0.17 0.05 16.82
N PRO A 96 -1.10 0.06 17.26
CA PRO A 96 -1.77 1.26 17.78
C PRO A 96 -1.07 1.80 19.04
N ASP A 97 -0.54 0.92 19.90
CA ASP A 97 0.09 1.28 21.17
C ASP A 97 1.62 1.53 21.06
N PHE A 98 2.12 1.79 19.86
CA PHE A 98 3.54 2.04 19.65
C PHE A 98 4.02 3.27 20.42
N GLN A 99 5.03 3.09 21.29
CA GLN A 99 5.72 4.16 22.01
C GLN A 99 7.11 4.41 21.38
N PRO A 100 7.43 5.64 20.93
CA PRO A 100 8.76 5.95 20.43
C PRO A 100 9.82 5.76 21.51
N GLY A 101 10.85 4.95 21.28
CA GLY A 101 11.98 4.79 22.21
C GLY A 101 12.60 3.40 22.23
N ASN A 102 11.90 2.37 21.82
CA ASN A 102 12.46 1.03 21.70
C ASN A 102 12.88 0.74 20.25
N ASN A 103 13.89 -0.13 20.06
CA ASN A 103 14.34 -0.62 18.74
C ASN A 103 13.29 -1.48 17.99
N GLU A 104 12.01 -1.09 18.06
CA GLU A 104 10.85 -1.83 17.57
C GLU A 104 10.74 -1.89 16.05
N TYR A 105 11.53 -1.07 15.31
CA TYR A 105 11.67 -1.20 13.86
C TYR A 105 11.96 -2.64 13.42
N LYS A 106 12.77 -3.37 14.25
CA LYS A 106 13.10 -4.76 13.96
C LYS A 106 11.93 -5.73 14.16
N LEU A 107 10.89 -5.36 14.91
CA LEU A 107 9.76 -6.25 15.20
C LEU A 107 8.78 -6.38 14.03
N LEU A 108 8.64 -5.35 13.18
CA LEU A 108 7.75 -5.43 12.02
C LEU A 108 8.40 -6.05 10.77
N LEU A 109 9.73 -6.13 10.71
CA LEU A 109 10.43 -6.76 9.58
C LEU A 109 10.13 -8.26 9.42
N PRO A 110 10.14 -9.09 10.49
CA PRO A 110 9.72 -10.49 10.39
C PRO A 110 8.26 -10.64 9.92
N GLU A 111 7.38 -9.73 10.35
CA GLU A 111 5.96 -9.72 9.99
C GLU A 111 5.72 -9.38 8.51
N CYS A 112 6.69 -8.80 7.81
CA CYS A 112 6.62 -8.56 6.36
C CYS A 112 6.74 -9.84 5.53
N GLN A 113 7.40 -10.89 6.03
CA GLN A 113 7.73 -12.08 5.23
C GLN A 113 6.51 -12.78 4.62
N PRO A 114 5.40 -12.99 5.34
CA PRO A 114 4.20 -13.58 4.75
C PRO A 114 3.65 -12.74 3.59
N TYR A 115 3.61 -11.41 3.74
CA TYR A 115 3.16 -10.49 2.70
C TYR A 115 4.08 -10.50 1.48
N LEU A 116 5.41 -10.45 1.70
CA LEU A 116 6.41 -10.54 0.64
C LEU A 116 6.27 -11.85 -0.14
N THR A 117 6.08 -12.95 0.57
CA THR A 117 5.89 -14.27 -0.05
C THR A 117 4.62 -14.28 -0.90
N THR A 118 3.50 -13.79 -0.36
CA THR A 118 2.23 -13.72 -1.07
C THR A 118 2.34 -12.85 -2.33
N ILE A 119 2.91 -11.65 -2.23
CA ILE A 119 3.11 -10.75 -3.36
C ILE A 119 3.99 -11.42 -4.43
N ARG A 120 5.14 -11.99 -4.06
CA ARG A 120 6.05 -12.65 -5.00
C ARG A 120 5.41 -13.86 -5.70
N GLN A 121 4.71 -14.70 -4.95
CA GLN A 121 4.02 -15.86 -5.51
C GLN A 121 2.93 -15.43 -6.50
N ARG A 122 2.19 -14.38 -6.15
CA ARG A 122 1.16 -13.83 -7.02
C ARG A 122 1.75 -13.27 -8.30
N LEU A 123 2.77 -12.43 -8.20
CA LEU A 123 3.41 -11.83 -9.37
C LEU A 123 4.08 -12.88 -10.26
N GLY A 124 4.69 -13.92 -9.68
CA GLY A 124 5.21 -15.07 -10.41
C GLY A 124 6.00 -14.69 -11.66
N LYS A 125 5.51 -15.12 -12.84
CA LYS A 125 6.12 -14.84 -14.14
C LYS A 125 5.92 -13.41 -14.63
N SER A 126 4.98 -12.65 -14.07
CA SER A 126 4.77 -11.23 -14.41
C SER A 126 5.79 -10.31 -13.75
N LEU A 127 6.52 -10.77 -12.75
CA LEU A 127 7.58 -10.02 -12.09
C LEU A 127 8.78 -9.84 -13.03
N VAL A 128 9.06 -8.61 -13.44
CA VAL A 128 10.18 -8.27 -14.34
C VAL A 128 11.34 -7.58 -13.63
N TRP A 129 11.06 -6.97 -12.46
CA TRP A 129 12.08 -6.25 -11.70
C TRP A 129 11.71 -6.23 -10.21
N SER A 130 12.72 -6.30 -9.33
CA SER A 130 12.55 -6.09 -7.91
C SER A 130 13.76 -5.42 -7.28
N LYS A 131 13.53 -4.58 -6.27
CA LYS A 131 14.56 -3.90 -5.49
C LYS A 131 14.23 -4.00 -4.01
N ILE A 132 15.25 -4.24 -3.20
CA ILE A 132 15.18 -4.21 -1.74
C ILE A 132 16.06 -3.06 -1.28
N GLU A 133 15.51 -2.14 -0.51
CA GLU A 133 16.24 -1.03 0.09
C GLU A 133 16.57 -1.31 1.56
N PRO A 134 17.69 -0.81 2.08
CA PRO A 134 18.15 -1.11 3.44
C PRO A 134 17.18 -0.65 4.54
N ASP A 135 16.34 0.33 4.25
CA ASP A 135 15.35 0.92 5.15
C ASP A 135 14.02 0.14 5.23
N GLY A 136 13.98 -1.06 4.67
CA GLY A 136 12.79 -1.93 4.73
C GLY A 136 11.73 -1.59 3.69
N ILE A 137 12.15 -1.16 2.51
CA ILE A 137 11.29 -0.95 1.36
C ILE A 137 11.55 -2.02 0.30
N TRP A 138 10.50 -2.68 -0.17
CA TRP A 138 10.53 -3.66 -1.26
C TRP A 138 9.69 -3.16 -2.41
N ARG A 139 10.26 -3.12 -3.59
CA ARG A 139 9.59 -2.72 -4.83
C ARG A 139 9.56 -3.87 -5.82
N PHE A 140 8.43 -4.05 -6.48
CA PHE A 140 8.19 -5.09 -7.47
C PHE A 140 7.50 -4.46 -8.68
N ALA A 141 8.08 -4.57 -9.86
CA ALA A 141 7.44 -4.15 -11.10
C ALA A 141 7.06 -5.35 -11.96
N THR A 142 5.96 -5.22 -12.66
CA THR A 142 5.33 -6.28 -13.46
C THR A 142 5.42 -5.97 -14.96
N VAL A 143 5.22 -7.01 -15.77
CA VAL A 143 5.28 -6.92 -17.23
C VAL A 143 4.24 -5.96 -17.84
N ASP A 144 3.10 -5.76 -17.17
CA ASP A 144 2.06 -4.79 -17.54
C ASP A 144 2.40 -3.35 -17.13
N GLY A 145 3.56 -3.15 -16.49
CA GLY A 145 4.06 -1.87 -16.04
C GLY A 145 3.57 -1.44 -14.64
N SER A 146 2.74 -2.22 -13.96
CA SER A 146 2.31 -1.92 -12.59
C SER A 146 3.47 -2.06 -11.59
N MET A 147 3.37 -1.38 -10.43
CA MET A 147 4.37 -1.50 -9.36
C MET A 147 3.71 -1.68 -8.00
N TYR A 148 4.30 -2.55 -7.19
CA TYR A 148 3.93 -2.83 -5.81
C TYR A 148 5.08 -2.38 -4.91
N VAL A 149 4.79 -1.54 -3.92
CA VAL A 149 5.77 -1.06 -2.95
C VAL A 149 5.33 -1.42 -1.55
N LEU A 150 6.01 -2.38 -0.93
CA LEU A 150 5.82 -2.72 0.47
C LEU A 150 6.83 -1.94 1.31
N SER A 151 6.39 -1.28 2.36
CA SER A 151 7.28 -0.54 3.26
C SER A 151 7.00 -0.91 4.71
N ALA A 152 8.06 -1.27 5.44
CA ALA A 152 8.00 -1.52 6.88
C ALA A 152 8.46 -0.29 7.64
N GLY A 153 7.52 0.44 8.21
CA GLY A 153 7.79 1.52 9.15
C GLY A 153 7.89 1.02 10.60
N ARG A 154 8.15 1.96 11.53
CA ARG A 154 8.22 1.66 12.97
C ARG A 154 6.86 1.27 13.55
N ARG A 155 5.79 1.87 13.06
CA ARG A 155 4.42 1.70 13.56
C ARG A 155 3.56 0.84 12.65
N SER A 156 3.86 0.81 11.37
CA SER A 156 2.99 0.18 10.37
C SER A 156 3.77 -0.48 9.25
N ILE A 157 3.14 -1.45 8.59
CA ILE A 157 3.51 -1.95 7.27
C ILE A 157 2.50 -1.40 6.30
N THR A 158 2.97 -0.79 5.23
CA THR A 158 2.13 -0.19 4.20
C THR A 158 2.35 -0.85 2.86
N LEU A 159 1.31 -0.88 2.05
CA LEU A 159 1.39 -1.31 0.67
C LEU A 159 0.92 -0.17 -0.24
N PHE A 160 1.74 0.19 -1.21
CA PHE A 160 1.40 1.12 -2.26
C PHE A 160 1.36 0.40 -3.59
N LEU A 161 0.17 0.32 -4.17
CA LEU A 161 -0.08 -0.21 -5.50
C LEU A 161 -0.09 0.94 -6.49
N LYS A 162 0.76 0.88 -7.50
CA LYS A 162 0.88 1.91 -8.54
C LYS A 162 0.39 1.35 -9.87
N SER A 163 -0.45 2.12 -10.55
CA SER A 163 -0.82 1.84 -11.94
C SER A 163 0.38 1.87 -12.88
N PRO A 164 0.27 1.32 -14.09
CA PRO A 164 1.34 1.42 -15.09
C PRO A 164 1.81 2.85 -15.33
N ARG A 165 0.87 3.81 -15.34
CA ARG A 165 1.20 5.24 -15.55
C ARG A 165 2.06 5.80 -14.42
N LEU A 166 1.70 5.58 -13.15
CA LEU A 166 2.47 6.07 -12.01
C LEU A 166 3.82 5.36 -11.87
N ALA A 167 3.87 4.07 -12.19
CA ALA A 167 5.12 3.32 -12.20
C ALA A 167 6.09 3.81 -13.29
N ASN A 168 5.59 4.12 -14.48
CA ASN A 168 6.40 4.71 -15.56
C ASN A 168 6.99 6.06 -15.17
N LEU A 169 6.21 6.94 -14.51
CA LEU A 169 6.73 8.20 -13.99
C LEU A 169 7.85 8.00 -12.96
N TYR A 170 7.72 6.97 -12.11
CA TYR A 170 8.77 6.63 -11.16
C TYR A 170 10.07 6.19 -11.87
N PHE A 171 9.98 5.33 -12.89
CA PHE A 171 11.16 4.88 -13.63
C PHE A 171 11.79 6.00 -14.45
N ASP A 172 10.99 6.84 -15.12
CA ASP A 172 11.51 8.01 -15.86
C ASP A 172 12.26 8.97 -14.90
N PHE A 173 11.67 9.26 -13.73
CA PHE A 173 12.35 10.06 -12.71
C PHE A 173 13.69 9.45 -12.30
N LYS A 174 13.75 8.13 -12.05
CA LYS A 174 14.98 7.43 -11.65
C LYS A 174 16.03 7.41 -12.77
N ASP A 175 15.61 7.27 -14.01
CA ASP A 175 16.50 7.34 -15.16
C ASP A 175 17.08 8.74 -15.35
N ARG A 176 16.26 9.79 -15.17
CA ARG A 176 16.71 11.19 -15.20
C ARG A 176 17.67 11.50 -14.05
N GLU A 177 17.36 11.02 -12.83
CA GLU A 177 18.24 11.13 -11.66
C GLU A 177 19.62 10.50 -11.96
N ALA A 178 19.64 9.28 -12.52
CA ALA A 178 20.88 8.57 -12.83
C ALA A 178 21.73 9.27 -13.91
N ARG A 179 21.08 10.00 -14.84
CA ARG A 179 21.77 10.83 -15.86
C ARG A 179 22.13 12.23 -15.38
N GLY A 180 21.73 12.62 -14.16
CA GLY A 180 21.96 13.96 -13.61
C GLY A 180 21.10 15.06 -14.28
N GLU A 181 19.96 14.67 -14.87
CA GLU A 181 19.06 15.55 -15.63
C GLU A 181 17.93 16.15 -14.77
N LEU A 182 17.97 15.92 -13.44
CA LEU A 182 16.97 16.51 -12.55
C LEU A 182 17.24 17.99 -12.32
N GLU A 183 16.18 18.79 -12.41
CA GLU A 183 16.19 20.18 -12.01
C GLU A 183 16.36 20.32 -10.49
N ASP A 184 16.88 21.48 -10.00
CA ASP A 184 17.18 21.65 -8.58
C ASP A 184 15.96 21.44 -7.67
N TRP A 185 14.76 21.85 -8.11
CA TRP A 185 13.51 21.67 -7.37
C TRP A 185 12.99 20.22 -7.37
N GLU A 186 13.50 19.35 -8.25
CA GLU A 186 13.17 17.91 -8.29
C GLU A 186 14.06 17.10 -7.33
N ARG A 187 15.09 17.72 -6.73
CA ARG A 187 16.08 17.05 -5.85
C ARG A 187 15.78 17.22 -4.37
N GLU A 188 14.85 18.11 -3.99
CA GLU A 188 14.38 18.33 -2.63
C GLU A 188 13.24 17.34 -2.27
#